data_3d992e1245ad6098a10b79e2dae7265a
#
_entry.id   3d992e1245ad6098a10b79e2dae7265a
#
_cell.length_a   1.000
_cell.length_b   1.000
_cell.length_c   1.000
_cell.angle_alpha   90.00
_cell.angle_beta   90.00
_cell.angle_gamma   90.00
#
_symmetry.space_group_name_H-M   'P 1'
#
loop_
_entity.id
_entity.type
_entity.pdbx_description
1 polymer ?
#
loop_
_entity_poly.entity_id
_entity_poly.type
_entity_poly.pdbx_seq_one_letter_code
_entity_poly.pdbx_strand_id
1 'polypeptide(L)'
;MERELALEIVRVTELAALASAPWMGRGDKNSADGAATSAMRAMFDSVSIRGTVVIGEGEMDEAPMLYIGEEVGSLNGPEVDVAVDPLEGTEIVAKGLNNAMSVIAVAGKGQLLHAPDMYMEKLAFGPALVGKLSITDPMEVTLKKAADALNKKVSDLTVMILDRARHEALVKVLRKVGVRIKFLSDGDVAGAMAPAFPEAGIDLYVGSGGAPEGVLAAAALKCLDGELQARLMPADGNEYNRCVEMGIEDPYRVLTMDDMIGTGDVIFAATGVTPGEFLGGVRYLSDQRAETHSIVMRAKTKTIRFIRTLHYLPNKTMLSSGLEMAVSGSKE
;
A
#
# COMPACT_ATOMS: atom_id res chain seq x y z
N MET A 1 -10.96 11.35 14.40
CA MET A 1 -11.70 10.63 13.33
C MET A 1 -12.85 9.84 13.96
N GLU A 2 -14.02 9.86 13.34
CA GLU A 2 -15.21 9.15 13.82
C GLU A 2 -15.09 7.63 13.60
N ARG A 3 -15.87 6.84 14.36
CA ARG A 3 -15.79 5.36 14.28
C ARG A 3 -16.29 4.81 12.95
N GLU A 4 -17.26 5.49 12.36
CA GLU A 4 -17.93 5.09 11.11
C GLU A 4 -17.01 5.26 9.90
N LEU A 5 -16.07 6.20 9.94
CA LEU A 5 -15.14 6.48 8.85
C LEU A 5 -14.37 5.22 8.39
N ALA A 6 -14.03 4.32 9.31
CA ALA A 6 -13.32 3.10 8.96
C ALA A 6 -14.09 2.22 7.94
N LEU A 7 -15.41 2.12 8.04
CA LEU A 7 -16.23 1.37 7.09
C LEU A 7 -16.46 2.15 5.78
N GLU A 8 -16.55 3.47 5.87
CA GLU A 8 -16.67 4.31 4.66
C GLU A 8 -15.41 4.21 3.79
N ILE A 9 -14.23 4.18 4.41
CA ILE A 9 -12.95 4.01 3.71
C ILE A 9 -12.84 2.63 3.03
N VAL A 10 -13.35 1.56 3.63
CA VAL A 10 -13.41 0.23 2.98
C VAL A 10 -14.22 0.28 1.69
N ARG A 11 -15.34 0.98 1.67
CA ARG A 11 -16.18 1.12 0.46
C ARG A 11 -15.44 1.76 -0.70
N VAL A 12 -14.49 2.64 -0.41
CA VAL A 12 -13.63 3.30 -1.42
C VAL A 12 -12.72 2.27 -2.08
N THR A 13 -12.00 1.46 -1.30
CA THR A 13 -11.13 0.40 -1.84
C THR A 13 -11.91 -0.75 -2.49
N GLU A 14 -13.09 -1.09 -1.97
CA GLU A 14 -13.96 -2.10 -2.58
C GLU A 14 -14.40 -1.70 -3.99
N LEU A 15 -14.76 -0.43 -4.19
CA LEU A 15 -15.22 0.03 -5.51
C LEU A 15 -14.08 0.05 -6.53
N ALA A 16 -12.89 0.51 -6.12
CA ALA A 16 -11.69 0.47 -6.96
C ALA A 16 -11.31 -0.97 -7.35
N ALA A 17 -11.34 -1.90 -6.40
CA ALA A 17 -11.06 -3.32 -6.65
C ALA A 17 -12.08 -3.93 -7.62
N LEU A 18 -13.37 -3.65 -7.45
CA LEU A 18 -14.42 -4.11 -8.37
C LEU A 18 -14.26 -3.55 -9.78
N ALA A 19 -13.79 -2.29 -9.92
CA ALA A 19 -13.60 -1.67 -11.23
C ALA A 19 -12.36 -2.20 -11.98
N SER A 20 -11.29 -2.50 -11.26
CA SER A 20 -10.03 -2.98 -11.85
C SER A 20 -10.01 -4.49 -12.12
N ALA A 21 -10.72 -5.29 -11.33
CA ALA A 21 -10.69 -6.76 -11.45
C ALA A 21 -11.09 -7.31 -12.84
N PRO A 22 -12.01 -6.70 -13.63
CA PRO A 22 -12.30 -7.16 -14.99
C PRO A 22 -11.12 -7.12 -15.94
N TRP A 23 -10.08 -6.36 -15.62
CA TRP A 23 -8.86 -6.21 -16.44
C TRP A 23 -7.80 -7.28 -16.14
N MET A 24 -8.04 -8.14 -15.14
CA MET A 24 -7.10 -9.21 -14.77
C MET A 24 -6.78 -10.13 -15.94
N GLY A 25 -5.48 -10.28 -16.25
CA GLY A 25 -4.97 -11.13 -17.32
C GLY A 25 -5.18 -10.61 -18.74
N ARG A 26 -5.57 -9.32 -18.90
CA ARG A 26 -5.81 -8.73 -20.22
C ARG A 26 -4.61 -8.01 -20.84
N GLY A 27 -3.51 -7.88 -20.10
CA GLY A 27 -2.28 -7.23 -20.58
C GLY A 27 -2.34 -5.69 -20.61
N ASP A 28 -3.44 -5.09 -20.18
CA ASP A 28 -3.65 -3.63 -20.21
C ASP A 28 -3.66 -3.06 -18.78
N LYS A 29 -2.46 -2.68 -18.31
CA LYS A 29 -2.28 -2.13 -16.99
C LYS A 29 -2.87 -0.72 -16.84
N ASN A 30 -2.81 0.10 -17.90
CA ASN A 30 -3.26 1.49 -17.86
C ASN A 30 -4.80 1.55 -17.75
N SER A 31 -5.51 0.69 -18.47
CA SER A 31 -6.96 0.60 -18.34
C SER A 31 -7.39 0.05 -16.98
N ALA A 32 -6.64 -0.90 -16.41
CA ALA A 32 -6.89 -1.41 -15.06
C ALA A 32 -6.74 -0.33 -14.01
N ASP A 33 -5.67 0.43 -14.10
CA ASP A 33 -5.32 1.55 -13.23
C ASP A 33 -6.34 2.68 -13.33
N GLY A 34 -6.61 3.17 -14.53
CA GLY A 34 -7.60 4.22 -14.76
C GLY A 34 -9.02 3.85 -14.31
N ALA A 35 -9.40 2.57 -14.39
CA ALA A 35 -10.68 2.09 -13.86
C ALA A 35 -10.71 2.14 -12.32
N ALA A 36 -9.62 1.72 -11.65
CA ALA A 36 -9.49 1.79 -10.20
C ALA A 36 -9.54 3.24 -9.71
N THR A 37 -8.73 4.12 -10.32
CA THR A 37 -8.62 5.54 -9.97
C THR A 37 -9.95 6.26 -10.12
N SER A 38 -10.64 6.09 -11.25
CA SER A 38 -11.95 6.69 -11.49
C SER A 38 -13.01 6.24 -10.48
N ALA A 39 -13.05 4.94 -10.17
CA ALA A 39 -13.98 4.38 -9.21
C ALA A 39 -13.70 4.84 -7.76
N MET A 40 -12.42 4.86 -7.38
CA MET A 40 -11.99 5.37 -6.09
C MET A 40 -12.37 6.83 -5.90
N ARG A 41 -12.04 7.67 -6.89
CA ARG A 41 -12.35 9.10 -6.85
C ARG A 41 -13.85 9.37 -6.71
N ALA A 42 -14.67 8.70 -7.52
CA ALA A 42 -16.11 8.84 -7.47
C ALA A 42 -16.70 8.42 -6.11
N MET A 43 -16.15 7.39 -5.47
CA MET A 43 -16.65 6.92 -4.18
C MET A 43 -16.35 7.91 -3.06
N PHE A 44 -15.25 8.66 -3.13
CA PHE A 44 -14.92 9.70 -2.15
C PHE A 44 -16.02 10.73 -1.97
N ASP A 45 -16.76 11.11 -3.01
CA ASP A 45 -17.83 12.12 -2.92
C ASP A 45 -18.91 11.78 -1.87
N SER A 46 -19.03 10.49 -1.52
CA SER A 46 -19.96 10.00 -0.50
C SER A 46 -19.38 9.94 0.91
N VAL A 47 -18.07 10.14 1.07
CA VAL A 47 -17.39 10.01 2.38
C VAL A 47 -17.40 11.35 3.10
N SER A 48 -17.85 11.37 4.35
CA SER A 48 -17.95 12.59 5.17
C SER A 48 -16.59 13.01 5.75
N ILE A 49 -15.71 13.49 4.87
CA ILE A 49 -14.41 14.09 5.20
C ILE A 49 -14.17 15.35 4.37
N ARG A 50 -13.23 16.17 4.82
CA ARG A 50 -12.50 17.14 4.01
C ARG A 50 -11.07 16.61 3.88
N GLY A 51 -10.85 15.76 2.88
CA GLY A 51 -9.58 15.08 2.64
C GLY A 51 -8.69 15.89 1.71
N THR A 52 -7.40 15.92 1.99
CA THR A 52 -6.37 16.38 1.04
C THR A 52 -5.54 15.16 0.63
N VAL A 53 -5.45 14.90 -0.66
CA VAL A 53 -4.57 13.84 -1.17
C VAL A 53 -3.12 14.28 -0.98
N VAL A 54 -2.37 13.54 -0.18
CA VAL A 54 -0.94 13.80 0.08
C VAL A 54 -0.05 12.77 -0.59
N ILE A 55 -0.62 11.62 -0.96
CA ILE A 55 -0.04 10.58 -1.81
C ILE A 55 -1.16 10.09 -2.72
N GLY A 56 -0.92 10.04 -4.02
CA GLY A 56 -1.90 9.67 -5.03
C GLY A 56 -1.24 9.33 -6.36
N GLU A 57 -1.95 9.60 -7.47
CA GLU A 57 -1.58 9.19 -8.83
C GLU A 57 -0.50 10.05 -9.51
N GLY A 58 -0.01 11.07 -8.86
CA GLY A 58 1.01 11.99 -9.40
C GLY A 58 0.73 13.44 -9.07
N GLU A 59 1.41 14.33 -9.76
CA GLU A 59 1.21 15.78 -9.64
C GLU A 59 -0.03 16.24 -10.45
N MET A 60 -0.52 17.46 -10.17
CA MET A 60 -1.75 18.00 -10.78
C MET A 60 -1.71 18.07 -12.31
N ASP A 61 -0.52 18.26 -12.90
CA ASP A 61 -0.30 18.36 -14.34
C ASP A 61 -0.08 16.98 -15.01
N GLU A 62 0.12 15.92 -14.21
CA GLU A 62 0.37 14.55 -14.69
C GLU A 62 -0.85 13.63 -14.53
N ALA A 63 -1.64 13.82 -13.47
CA ALA A 63 -2.78 12.98 -13.14
C ALA A 63 -4.12 13.73 -13.27
N PRO A 64 -5.14 13.16 -13.93
CA PRO A 64 -6.44 13.79 -14.09
C PRO A 64 -7.26 13.83 -12.79
N MET A 65 -6.96 12.95 -11.81
CA MET A 65 -7.66 12.85 -10.53
C MET A 65 -6.79 12.10 -9.50
N LEU A 66 -7.12 12.26 -8.23
CA LEU A 66 -6.35 11.76 -7.09
C LEU A 66 -4.89 12.25 -7.11
N TYR A 67 -4.67 13.44 -7.68
CA TYR A 67 -3.36 14.08 -7.69
C TYR A 67 -3.02 14.67 -6.31
N ILE A 68 -1.74 14.86 -6.06
CA ILE A 68 -1.25 15.48 -4.82
C ILE A 68 -1.82 16.88 -4.67
N GLY A 69 -2.51 17.14 -3.55
CA GLY A 69 -3.21 18.39 -3.26
C GLY A 69 -4.69 18.41 -3.63
N GLU A 70 -5.23 17.39 -4.33
CA GLU A 70 -6.66 17.31 -4.62
C GLU A 70 -7.47 17.22 -3.32
N GLU A 71 -8.57 18.01 -3.25
CA GLU A 71 -9.56 17.86 -2.18
C GLU A 71 -10.57 16.76 -2.52
N VAL A 72 -10.76 15.82 -1.59
CA VAL A 72 -11.65 14.68 -1.74
C VAL A 72 -12.60 14.55 -0.55
N GLY A 73 -13.70 13.83 -0.76
CA GLY A 73 -14.76 13.68 0.22
C GLY A 73 -15.92 14.65 -0.03
N SER A 74 -16.95 14.57 0.78
CA SER A 74 -18.12 15.48 0.70
C SER A 74 -17.81 16.90 1.17
N LEU A 75 -16.60 17.16 1.59
CA LEU A 75 -16.09 18.40 2.19
C LEU A 75 -16.81 18.80 3.50
N ASN A 76 -17.65 17.91 4.01
CA ASN A 76 -18.29 18.02 5.32
C ASN A 76 -17.66 16.97 6.25
N GLY A 77 -17.05 17.41 7.35
CA GLY A 77 -16.43 16.48 8.28
C GLY A 77 -15.02 16.90 8.69
N PRO A 78 -14.25 16.00 9.31
CA PRO A 78 -12.91 16.31 9.78
C PRO A 78 -11.94 16.55 8.61
N GLU A 79 -11.00 17.49 8.82
CA GLU A 79 -9.86 17.68 7.93
C GLU A 79 -8.87 16.51 8.12
N VAL A 80 -8.50 15.88 7.01
CA VAL A 80 -7.64 14.68 7.01
C VAL A 80 -6.67 14.70 5.84
N ASP A 81 -5.51 14.08 6.04
CA ASP A 81 -4.63 13.66 4.96
C ASP A 81 -5.10 12.31 4.42
N VAL A 82 -5.03 12.15 3.12
CA VAL A 82 -5.40 10.93 2.38
C VAL A 82 -4.21 10.48 1.55
N ALA A 83 -3.79 9.23 1.76
CA ALA A 83 -2.81 8.56 0.92
C ALA A 83 -3.50 7.38 0.22
N VAL A 84 -3.38 7.30 -1.10
CA VAL A 84 -4.01 6.26 -1.92
C VAL A 84 -3.03 5.64 -2.90
N ASP A 85 -3.26 4.38 -3.19
CA ASP A 85 -2.87 3.69 -4.40
C ASP A 85 -4.09 2.89 -4.86
N PRO A 86 -4.84 3.40 -5.85
CA PRO A 86 -6.05 2.75 -6.34
C PRO A 86 -5.83 1.33 -6.85
N LEU A 87 -4.65 1.06 -7.40
CA LEU A 87 -4.27 -0.26 -7.89
C LEU A 87 -2.78 -0.57 -7.67
N GLU A 88 -2.42 -0.89 -6.43
CA GLU A 88 -1.09 -1.42 -6.15
C GLU A 88 -0.86 -2.75 -6.86
N GLY A 89 0.14 -2.78 -7.76
CA GLY A 89 0.44 -3.93 -8.58
C GLY A 89 -0.30 -3.94 -9.93
N THR A 90 -0.25 -2.85 -10.69
CA THR A 90 -0.85 -2.74 -12.03
C THR A 90 -0.35 -3.82 -13.00
N GLU A 91 0.96 -4.14 -12.96
CA GLU A 91 1.55 -5.25 -13.72
C GLU A 91 1.03 -6.62 -13.27
N ILE A 92 0.74 -6.78 -11.98
CA ILE A 92 0.14 -8.00 -11.42
C ILE A 92 -1.22 -8.24 -12.05
N VAL A 93 -2.09 -7.22 -12.08
CA VAL A 93 -3.43 -7.33 -12.67
C VAL A 93 -3.33 -7.60 -14.15
N ALA A 94 -2.51 -6.85 -14.89
CA ALA A 94 -2.34 -7.04 -16.32
C ALA A 94 -1.92 -8.48 -16.69
N LYS A 95 -1.06 -9.09 -15.86
CA LYS A 95 -0.56 -10.47 -16.07
C LYS A 95 -1.39 -11.56 -15.40
N GLY A 96 -2.43 -11.20 -14.64
CA GLY A 96 -3.25 -12.16 -13.87
C GLY A 96 -2.48 -12.87 -12.75
N LEU A 97 -1.52 -12.19 -12.13
CA LEU A 97 -0.73 -12.70 -11.02
C LEU A 97 -1.41 -12.39 -9.67
N ASN A 98 -0.80 -12.86 -8.57
CA ASN A 98 -1.33 -12.70 -7.21
C ASN A 98 -0.80 -11.45 -6.51
N ASN A 99 -1.54 -10.95 -5.51
CA ASN A 99 -1.19 -9.88 -4.58
C ASN A 99 -1.44 -8.43 -5.05
N ALA A 100 -2.24 -8.20 -6.09
CA ALA A 100 -2.72 -6.85 -6.38
C ALA A 100 -3.84 -6.44 -5.42
N MET A 101 -3.82 -5.21 -4.96
CA MET A 101 -4.85 -4.65 -4.07
C MET A 101 -5.06 -3.16 -4.31
N SER A 102 -6.23 -2.65 -3.89
CA SER A 102 -6.50 -1.23 -3.75
C SER A 102 -6.25 -0.83 -2.30
N VAL A 103 -5.52 0.25 -2.06
CA VAL A 103 -5.13 0.66 -0.70
C VAL A 103 -5.40 2.14 -0.43
N ILE A 104 -5.69 2.44 0.85
CA ILE A 104 -5.92 3.79 1.34
C ILE A 104 -5.48 3.92 2.80
N ALA A 105 -4.83 5.03 3.13
CA ALA A 105 -4.61 5.46 4.49
C ALA A 105 -5.20 6.85 4.71
N VAL A 106 -5.84 7.06 5.88
CA VAL A 106 -6.42 8.34 6.30
C VAL A 106 -5.91 8.67 7.69
N ALA A 107 -5.34 9.86 7.85
CA ALA A 107 -4.88 10.39 9.12
C ALA A 107 -5.39 11.82 9.35
N GLY A 108 -5.24 12.36 10.55
CA GLY A 108 -5.51 13.78 10.79
C GLY A 108 -4.62 14.65 9.89
N LYS A 109 -5.08 15.85 9.55
CA LYS A 109 -4.34 16.79 8.68
C LYS A 109 -2.91 17.03 9.19
N GLY A 110 -1.93 16.95 8.29
CA GLY A 110 -0.51 17.14 8.57
C GLY A 110 0.15 15.94 9.26
N GLN A 111 -0.49 14.75 9.25
CA GLN A 111 0.05 13.55 9.89
C GLN A 111 0.71 12.58 8.93
N LEU A 112 0.46 12.67 7.63
CA LEU A 112 1.12 11.83 6.63
C LEU A 112 2.25 12.60 5.94
N LEU A 113 3.39 11.93 5.76
CA LEU A 113 4.51 12.49 4.99
C LEU A 113 4.09 12.68 3.53
N HIS A 114 4.26 13.89 3.02
CA HIS A 114 4.21 14.15 1.59
C HIS A 114 5.48 13.60 0.96
N ALA A 115 5.46 12.34 0.56
CA ALA A 115 6.61 11.71 -0.05
C ALA A 115 6.64 11.99 -1.55
N PRO A 116 7.76 12.48 -2.10
CA PRO A 116 7.90 12.64 -3.53
C PRO A 116 7.91 11.27 -4.23
N ASP A 117 7.48 11.23 -5.49
CA ASP A 117 7.57 10.02 -6.32
C ASP A 117 9.05 9.75 -6.66
N MET A 118 9.67 8.93 -5.84
CA MET A 118 11.05 8.47 -5.96
C MET A 118 11.24 7.16 -5.20
N TYR A 119 12.42 6.55 -5.35
CA TYR A 119 12.75 5.37 -4.57
C TYR A 119 13.08 5.69 -3.11
N MET A 120 12.72 4.73 -2.26
CA MET A 120 12.98 4.72 -0.83
C MET A 120 13.55 3.35 -0.43
N GLU A 121 14.69 3.33 0.25
CA GLU A 121 15.19 2.13 0.94
C GLU A 121 14.30 1.84 2.14
N LYS A 122 13.97 0.56 2.37
CA LYS A 122 12.99 0.11 3.38
C LYS A 122 13.50 -1.09 4.15
N LEU A 123 13.26 -1.05 5.47
CA LEU A 123 13.36 -2.18 6.37
C LEU A 123 12.07 -2.24 7.20
N ALA A 124 11.22 -3.25 6.95
CA ALA A 124 9.95 -3.42 7.67
C ALA A 124 9.91 -4.74 8.43
N PHE A 125 9.29 -4.70 9.60
CA PHE A 125 9.20 -5.84 10.50
C PHE A 125 8.01 -5.75 11.46
N GLY A 126 7.64 -6.91 12.00
CA GLY A 126 6.53 -7.04 12.94
C GLY A 126 6.87 -6.60 14.37
N PRO A 127 5.87 -6.63 15.27
CA PRO A 127 5.95 -6.10 16.64
C PRO A 127 7.11 -6.65 17.48
N ALA A 128 7.46 -7.93 17.29
CA ALA A 128 8.51 -8.59 18.05
C ALA A 128 9.92 -7.99 17.86
N LEU A 129 10.13 -7.24 16.77
CA LEU A 129 11.41 -6.67 16.38
C LEU A 129 11.49 -5.15 16.58
N VAL A 130 10.41 -4.50 16.97
CA VAL A 130 10.34 -3.05 17.20
C VAL A 130 11.39 -2.61 18.20
N GLY A 131 12.16 -1.57 17.87
CA GLY A 131 13.24 -1.02 18.67
C GLY A 131 14.50 -1.90 18.79
N LYS A 132 14.60 -3.01 18.03
CA LYS A 132 15.74 -3.93 18.06
C LYS A 132 16.62 -3.88 16.82
N LEU A 133 16.09 -3.38 15.73
CA LEU A 133 16.76 -3.32 14.44
C LEU A 133 17.02 -1.89 14.02
N SER A 134 18.00 -1.70 13.13
CA SER A 134 18.29 -0.42 12.49
C SER A 134 18.59 -0.62 11.01
N ILE A 135 17.98 0.19 10.16
CA ILE A 135 18.26 0.23 8.72
C ILE A 135 19.72 0.65 8.42
N THR A 136 20.38 1.27 9.39
CA THR A 136 21.81 1.67 9.26
C THR A 136 22.78 0.54 9.52
N ASP A 137 22.30 -0.57 10.10
CA ASP A 137 23.16 -1.74 10.33
C ASP A 137 23.45 -2.49 9.02
N PRO A 138 24.66 -3.08 8.88
CA PRO A 138 24.89 -4.05 7.82
C PRO A 138 23.84 -5.18 7.88
N MET A 139 23.37 -5.66 6.72
CA MET A 139 22.30 -6.65 6.65
C MET A 139 22.60 -7.93 7.44
N GLU A 140 23.85 -8.38 7.47
CA GLU A 140 24.27 -9.56 8.25
C GLU A 140 24.08 -9.33 9.76
N VAL A 141 24.26 -8.09 10.23
CA VAL A 141 24.03 -7.70 11.64
C VAL A 141 22.52 -7.67 11.93
N THR A 142 21.75 -7.05 11.03
CA THR A 142 20.27 -6.99 11.12
C THR A 142 19.66 -8.39 11.23
N LEU A 143 20.08 -9.31 10.35
CA LEU A 143 19.59 -10.70 10.35
C LEU A 143 19.94 -11.46 11.63
N LYS A 144 21.16 -11.25 12.16
CA LYS A 144 21.56 -11.86 13.44
C LYS A 144 20.70 -11.31 14.59
N LYS A 145 20.54 -9.99 14.69
CA LYS A 145 19.69 -9.36 15.71
C LYS A 145 18.23 -9.85 15.61
N ALA A 146 17.69 -9.98 14.39
CA ALA A 146 16.35 -10.50 14.16
C ALA A 146 16.22 -11.95 14.62
N ALA A 147 17.17 -12.80 14.27
CA ALA A 147 17.19 -14.20 14.68
C ALA A 147 17.24 -14.35 16.19
N ASP A 148 18.13 -13.62 16.86
CA ASP A 148 18.28 -13.63 18.31
C ASP A 148 16.97 -13.14 18.99
N ALA A 149 16.36 -12.05 18.48
CA ALA A 149 15.13 -11.47 19.02
C ALA A 149 13.88 -12.36 18.84
N LEU A 150 13.84 -13.14 17.77
CA LEU A 150 12.77 -14.08 17.43
C LEU A 150 13.00 -15.49 18.00
N ASN A 151 14.15 -15.71 18.64
CA ASN A 151 14.59 -17.03 19.09
C ASN A 151 14.58 -18.08 17.95
N LYS A 152 15.08 -17.68 16.78
CA LYS A 152 15.22 -18.49 15.56
C LYS A 152 16.70 -18.67 15.20
N LYS A 153 17.00 -19.69 14.40
CA LYS A 153 18.28 -19.72 13.67
C LYS A 153 18.21 -18.73 12.52
N VAL A 154 19.33 -18.14 12.12
CA VAL A 154 19.39 -17.25 10.95
C VAL A 154 18.86 -17.95 9.69
N SER A 155 19.17 -19.24 9.52
CA SER A 155 18.68 -20.07 8.40
C SER A 155 17.15 -20.28 8.39
N ASP A 156 16.48 -20.02 9.51
CA ASP A 156 15.03 -20.19 9.64
C ASP A 156 14.26 -18.87 9.43
N LEU A 157 15.01 -17.76 9.31
CA LEU A 157 14.41 -16.48 8.92
C LEU A 157 13.95 -16.52 7.46
N THR A 158 12.82 -15.88 7.20
CA THR A 158 12.30 -15.62 5.86
C THR A 158 12.28 -14.14 5.59
N VAL A 159 13.03 -13.70 4.59
CA VAL A 159 13.12 -12.31 4.16
C VAL A 159 12.37 -12.14 2.85
N MET A 160 11.45 -11.18 2.80
CA MET A 160 10.71 -10.83 1.59
C MET A 160 11.37 -9.64 0.91
N ILE A 161 11.43 -9.65 -0.42
CA ILE A 161 12.07 -8.63 -1.24
C ILE A 161 11.44 -8.59 -2.64
N LEU A 162 11.36 -7.39 -3.25
CA LEU A 162 10.95 -7.27 -4.64
C LEU A 162 11.99 -7.89 -5.59
N ASP A 163 11.52 -8.66 -6.57
CA ASP A 163 12.36 -9.23 -7.63
C ASP A 163 12.72 -8.15 -8.66
N ARG A 164 13.78 -7.43 -8.39
CA ARG A 164 14.28 -6.32 -9.21
C ARG A 164 15.80 -6.40 -9.33
N ALA A 165 16.32 -6.05 -10.51
CA ALA A 165 17.78 -6.05 -10.77
C ALA A 165 18.57 -5.21 -9.74
N ARG A 166 17.99 -4.09 -9.28
CA ARG A 166 18.60 -3.24 -8.26
C ARG A 166 18.87 -3.92 -6.92
N HIS A 167 18.21 -5.05 -6.65
CA HIS A 167 18.37 -5.82 -5.42
C HIS A 167 19.37 -6.97 -5.51
N GLU A 168 19.99 -7.23 -6.67
CA GLU A 168 20.91 -8.37 -6.84
C GLU A 168 22.05 -8.41 -5.80
N ALA A 169 22.62 -7.25 -5.45
CA ALA A 169 23.67 -7.17 -4.45
C ALA A 169 23.17 -7.59 -3.07
N LEU A 170 21.99 -7.11 -2.67
CA LEU A 170 21.34 -7.47 -1.40
C LEU A 170 20.98 -8.95 -1.37
N VAL A 171 20.41 -9.49 -2.46
CA VAL A 171 20.09 -10.91 -2.60
C VAL A 171 21.33 -11.80 -2.44
N LYS A 172 22.50 -11.38 -2.98
CA LYS A 172 23.78 -12.11 -2.77
C LYS A 172 24.16 -12.15 -1.30
N VAL A 173 23.98 -11.05 -0.55
CA VAL A 173 24.23 -11.00 0.90
C VAL A 173 23.27 -11.93 1.63
N LEU A 174 21.96 -11.85 1.37
CA LEU A 174 20.94 -12.71 1.99
C LEU A 174 21.24 -14.21 1.77
N ARG A 175 21.60 -14.59 0.55
CA ARG A 175 21.98 -15.98 0.20
C ARG A 175 23.25 -16.43 0.91
N LYS A 176 24.27 -15.55 1.00
CA LYS A 176 25.51 -15.85 1.71
C LYS A 176 25.30 -16.08 3.19
N VAL A 177 24.39 -15.33 3.81
CA VAL A 177 24.01 -15.49 5.23
C VAL A 177 23.17 -16.75 5.44
N GLY A 178 22.46 -17.21 4.40
CA GLY A 178 21.72 -18.47 4.40
C GLY A 178 20.27 -18.35 4.85
N VAL A 179 19.66 -17.18 4.79
CA VAL A 179 18.21 -16.98 5.07
C VAL A 179 17.36 -17.47 3.90
N ARG A 180 16.09 -17.76 4.16
CA ARG A 180 15.10 -18.00 3.11
C ARG A 180 14.68 -16.67 2.49
N ILE A 181 14.58 -16.64 1.17
CA ILE A 181 14.16 -15.44 0.44
C ILE A 181 12.83 -15.74 -0.24
N LYS A 182 11.84 -14.85 -0.03
CA LYS A 182 10.59 -14.86 -0.76
C LYS A 182 10.56 -13.63 -1.68
N PHE A 183 10.53 -13.90 -2.99
CA PHE A 183 10.48 -12.84 -3.98
C PHE A 183 9.05 -12.40 -4.26
N LEU A 184 8.86 -11.09 -4.41
CA LEU A 184 7.63 -10.49 -4.93
C LEU A 184 7.90 -9.94 -6.32
N SER A 185 7.01 -10.23 -7.25
CA SER A 185 7.07 -9.62 -8.59
C SER A 185 6.67 -8.15 -8.56
N ASP A 186 5.76 -7.78 -7.65
CA ASP A 186 5.25 -6.44 -7.38
C ASP A 186 4.49 -6.45 -6.05
N GLY A 187 3.98 -5.28 -5.57
CA GLY A 187 3.19 -5.22 -4.33
C GLY A 187 4.05 -4.87 -3.10
N ASP A 188 4.59 -3.67 -3.10
CA ASP A 188 5.49 -3.15 -2.06
C ASP A 188 4.80 -2.99 -0.70
N VAL A 189 3.55 -2.50 -0.68
CA VAL A 189 2.75 -2.34 0.55
C VAL A 189 2.44 -3.70 1.16
N ALA A 190 1.98 -4.67 0.34
CA ALA A 190 1.73 -6.04 0.80
C ALA A 190 2.99 -6.67 1.39
N GLY A 191 4.12 -6.50 0.70
CA GLY A 191 5.41 -7.01 1.15
C GLY A 191 5.84 -6.45 2.49
N ALA A 192 5.74 -5.15 2.68
CA ALA A 192 6.12 -4.48 3.92
C ALA A 192 5.18 -4.81 5.10
N MET A 193 3.90 -5.08 4.83
CA MET A 193 2.94 -5.52 5.84
C MET A 193 3.16 -6.96 6.31
N ALA A 194 3.66 -7.83 5.42
CA ALA A 194 3.75 -9.27 5.64
C ALA A 194 4.41 -9.68 6.98
N PRO A 195 5.51 -9.04 7.43
CA PRO A 195 6.16 -9.39 8.69
C PRO A 195 5.31 -9.16 9.94
N ALA A 196 4.25 -8.36 9.85
CA ALA A 196 3.35 -8.10 10.97
C ALA A 196 2.18 -9.11 11.08
N PHE A 197 2.07 -10.03 10.11
CA PHE A 197 1.09 -11.12 10.11
C PHE A 197 1.80 -12.46 10.31
N PRO A 198 1.65 -13.09 11.49
CA PRO A 198 2.33 -14.37 11.78
C PRO A 198 2.05 -15.46 10.75
N GLU A 199 0.86 -15.46 10.17
CA GLU A 199 0.40 -16.45 9.18
C GLU A 199 1.14 -16.34 7.85
N ALA A 200 1.71 -15.17 7.53
CA ALA A 200 2.50 -14.97 6.31
C ALA A 200 3.84 -15.73 6.34
N GLY A 201 4.34 -16.02 7.55
CA GLY A 201 5.61 -16.72 7.73
C GLY A 201 6.82 -15.90 7.25
N ILE A 202 6.70 -14.57 7.23
CA ILE A 202 7.73 -13.61 6.85
C ILE A 202 8.25 -12.92 8.10
N ASP A 203 9.57 -12.82 8.24
CA ASP A 203 10.18 -12.16 9.39
C ASP A 203 10.57 -10.70 9.11
N LEU A 204 11.03 -10.42 7.88
CA LEU A 204 11.49 -9.11 7.44
C LEU A 204 11.06 -8.83 6.00
N TYR A 205 10.79 -7.56 5.69
CA TYR A 205 10.78 -7.03 4.33
C TYR A 205 11.94 -6.05 4.17
N VAL A 206 12.71 -6.20 3.09
CA VAL A 206 13.90 -5.37 2.82
C VAL A 206 13.99 -4.99 1.35
N GLY A 207 14.63 -3.88 1.05
CA GLY A 207 14.91 -3.45 -0.31
C GLY A 207 14.54 -2.01 -0.56
N SER A 208 14.31 -1.67 -1.83
CA SER A 208 13.86 -0.34 -2.23
C SER A 208 12.63 -0.43 -3.14
N GLY A 209 11.70 0.48 -2.92
CA GLY A 209 10.46 0.66 -3.67
C GLY A 209 10.06 2.13 -3.65
N GLY A 210 8.90 2.48 -4.16
CA GLY A 210 8.43 3.86 -4.16
C GLY A 210 8.23 4.42 -2.75
N ALA A 211 8.54 5.70 -2.57
CA ALA A 211 8.33 6.38 -1.30
C ALA A 211 6.84 6.52 -0.95
N PRO A 212 5.92 6.79 -1.91
CA PRO A 212 4.49 6.77 -1.67
C PRO A 212 4.00 5.47 -1.01
N GLU A 213 4.38 4.31 -1.57
CA GLU A 213 4.02 2.99 -1.02
C GLU A 213 4.67 2.77 0.36
N GLY A 214 5.83 3.39 0.62
CA GLY A 214 6.46 3.37 1.94
C GLY A 214 5.61 4.03 3.02
N VAL A 215 4.97 5.15 2.72
CA VAL A 215 4.07 5.84 3.65
C VAL A 215 2.78 5.04 3.87
N LEU A 216 2.20 4.46 2.82
CA LEU A 216 1.05 3.55 2.94
C LEU A 216 1.38 2.33 3.81
N ALA A 217 2.55 1.72 3.59
CA ALA A 217 3.03 0.59 4.39
C ALA A 217 3.26 0.97 5.86
N ALA A 218 3.84 2.15 6.11
CA ALA A 218 4.02 2.66 7.47
C ALA A 218 2.68 2.90 8.17
N ALA A 219 1.66 3.41 7.47
CA ALA A 219 0.31 3.57 7.99
C ALA A 219 -0.30 2.22 8.42
N ALA A 220 -0.15 1.20 7.59
CA ALA A 220 -0.58 -0.16 7.91
C ALA A 220 0.16 -0.72 9.13
N LEU A 221 1.49 -0.64 9.13
CA LEU A 221 2.33 -1.15 10.22
C LEU A 221 2.06 -0.44 11.54
N LYS A 222 1.75 0.86 11.53
CA LYS A 222 1.31 1.58 12.73
C LYS A 222 0.05 0.98 13.34
N CYS A 223 -0.88 0.49 12.52
CA CYS A 223 -2.08 -0.20 13.00
C CYS A 223 -1.76 -1.57 13.60
N LEU A 224 -0.67 -2.21 13.14
CA LEU A 224 -0.24 -3.57 13.48
C LEU A 224 0.84 -3.63 14.58
N ASP A 225 1.20 -2.48 15.19
CA ASP A 225 2.33 -2.37 16.12
C ASP A 225 3.68 -2.80 15.54
N GLY A 226 3.80 -2.82 14.22
CA GLY A 226 5.05 -3.05 13.50
C GLY A 226 5.84 -1.77 13.29
N GLU A 227 6.98 -1.88 12.63
CA GLU A 227 7.87 -0.76 12.32
C GLU A 227 8.36 -0.81 10.88
N LEU A 228 8.41 0.35 10.24
CA LEU A 228 9.13 0.61 9.01
C LEU A 228 10.16 1.70 9.26
N GLN A 229 11.40 1.42 8.93
CA GLN A 229 12.47 2.41 8.83
C GLN A 229 12.80 2.59 7.35
N ALA A 230 13.00 3.83 6.94
CA ALA A 230 13.19 4.14 5.54
C ALA A 230 14.23 5.24 5.33
N ARG A 231 14.71 5.36 4.08
CA ARG A 231 15.59 6.43 3.62
C ARG A 231 15.27 6.74 2.18
N LEU A 232 15.05 8.01 1.86
CA LEU A 232 14.87 8.42 0.47
C LEU A 232 16.14 8.21 -0.33
N MET A 233 16.01 7.95 -1.62
CA MET A 233 17.11 7.64 -2.52
C MET A 233 17.07 8.57 -3.74
N PRO A 234 17.26 9.91 -3.57
CA PRO A 234 17.29 10.83 -4.69
C PRO A 234 18.33 10.39 -5.72
N ALA A 235 17.92 10.22 -6.98
CA ALA A 235 18.79 9.79 -8.06
C ALA A 235 19.75 10.91 -8.52
N ASP A 236 19.31 12.17 -8.37
CA ASP A 236 20.07 13.34 -8.76
C ASP A 236 19.77 14.57 -7.88
N GLY A 237 20.39 15.71 -8.23
CA GLY A 237 20.18 16.97 -7.51
C GLY A 237 18.77 17.55 -7.66
N ASN A 238 18.05 17.23 -8.72
CA ASN A 238 16.67 17.72 -8.92
C ASN A 238 15.72 16.99 -7.96
N GLU A 239 15.83 15.66 -7.86
CA GLU A 239 15.05 14.90 -6.88
C GLU A 239 15.38 15.30 -5.45
N TYR A 240 16.68 15.58 -5.15
CA TYR A 240 17.07 16.09 -3.85
C TYR A 240 16.38 17.42 -3.53
N ASN A 241 16.45 18.39 -4.46
CA ASN A 241 15.83 19.70 -4.29
C ASN A 241 14.31 19.60 -4.13
N ARG A 242 13.65 18.71 -4.89
CA ARG A 242 12.21 18.42 -4.75
C ARG A 242 11.86 17.94 -3.34
N CYS A 243 12.67 17.09 -2.73
CA CYS A 243 12.46 16.69 -1.33
C CYS A 243 12.50 17.90 -0.39
N VAL A 244 13.48 18.79 -0.56
CA VAL A 244 13.63 19.98 0.27
C VAL A 244 12.45 20.94 0.08
N GLU A 245 12.00 21.15 -1.15
CA GLU A 245 10.81 21.96 -1.48
C GLU A 245 9.53 21.40 -0.86
N MET A 246 9.41 20.06 -0.74
CA MET A 246 8.33 19.37 -0.06
C MET A 246 8.48 19.33 1.47
N GLY A 247 9.49 20.01 2.04
CA GLY A 247 9.69 20.15 3.48
C GLY A 247 10.55 19.06 4.14
N ILE A 248 11.24 18.22 3.35
CA ILE A 248 12.15 17.19 3.86
C ILE A 248 13.56 17.78 3.86
N GLU A 249 14.01 18.33 5.02
CA GLU A 249 15.29 19.05 5.15
C GLU A 249 16.51 18.20 4.80
N ASP A 250 16.54 16.94 5.20
CA ASP A 250 17.58 15.97 4.87
C ASP A 250 16.98 14.68 4.30
N PRO A 251 16.94 14.54 2.97
CA PRO A 251 16.42 13.35 2.30
C PRO A 251 17.18 12.05 2.62
N TYR A 252 18.45 12.16 2.99
CA TYR A 252 19.29 10.98 3.28
C TYR A 252 19.19 10.52 4.74
N ARG A 253 18.50 11.26 5.62
CA ARG A 253 18.30 10.82 6.99
C ARG A 253 17.38 9.59 7.05
N VAL A 254 17.51 8.82 8.12
CA VAL A 254 16.54 7.75 8.38
C VAL A 254 15.20 8.36 8.75
N LEU A 255 14.15 7.96 8.05
CA LEU A 255 12.77 8.27 8.36
C LEU A 255 12.23 7.21 9.32
N THR A 256 11.68 7.66 10.43
CA THR A 256 11.00 6.82 11.43
C THR A 256 9.50 6.74 11.16
N MET A 257 8.80 5.90 11.91
CA MET A 257 7.34 5.84 11.86
C MET A 257 6.69 7.21 12.13
N ASP A 258 7.21 7.97 13.10
CA ASP A 258 6.67 9.28 13.46
C ASP A 258 6.96 10.34 12.37
N ASP A 259 8.04 10.20 11.63
CA ASP A 259 8.34 11.06 10.47
C ASP A 259 7.37 10.80 9.32
N MET A 260 6.97 9.54 9.11
CA MET A 260 6.10 9.16 7.99
C MET A 260 4.61 9.30 8.29
N ILE A 261 4.20 8.99 9.54
CA ILE A 261 2.77 8.87 9.91
C ILE A 261 2.38 9.78 11.08
N GLY A 262 3.31 10.57 11.61
CA GLY A 262 3.07 11.38 12.81
C GLY A 262 2.64 10.53 14.02
N THR A 263 2.23 11.20 15.10
CA THR A 263 1.84 10.52 16.37
C THR A 263 0.33 10.30 16.49
N GLY A 264 -0.45 10.85 15.56
CA GLY A 264 -1.91 10.81 15.57
C GLY A 264 -2.52 9.44 15.25
N ASP A 265 -3.85 9.43 15.19
CA ASP A 265 -4.63 8.26 14.78
C ASP A 265 -4.59 8.11 13.26
N VAL A 266 -4.48 6.88 12.79
CA VAL A 266 -4.56 6.52 11.38
C VAL A 266 -5.53 5.37 11.17
N ILE A 267 -6.25 5.41 10.05
CA ILE A 267 -7.06 4.30 9.53
C ILE A 267 -6.41 3.86 8.23
N PHE A 268 -6.18 2.57 8.09
CA PHE A 268 -5.72 1.94 6.87
C PHE A 268 -6.77 0.94 6.38
N ALA A 269 -7.05 0.93 5.09
CA ALA A 269 -7.88 -0.10 4.47
C ALA A 269 -7.26 -0.59 3.16
N ALA A 270 -7.46 -1.87 2.88
CA ALA A 270 -7.09 -2.47 1.61
C ALA A 270 -8.14 -3.48 1.16
N THR A 271 -8.34 -3.61 -0.15
CA THR A 271 -9.20 -4.63 -0.76
C THR A 271 -8.42 -5.37 -1.83
N GLY A 272 -8.41 -6.70 -1.76
CA GLY A 272 -7.73 -7.53 -2.75
C GLY A 272 -8.41 -7.44 -4.11
N VAL A 273 -7.64 -7.15 -5.15
CA VAL A 273 -8.05 -7.20 -6.56
C VAL A 273 -7.81 -8.60 -7.11
N THR A 274 -6.59 -9.11 -6.94
CA THR A 274 -6.26 -10.51 -7.23
C THR A 274 -6.04 -11.28 -5.92
N PRO A 275 -6.15 -12.63 -5.91
CA PRO A 275 -5.86 -13.40 -4.69
C PRO A 275 -4.46 -13.10 -4.16
N GLY A 276 -4.31 -13.00 -2.85
CA GLY A 276 -3.05 -12.66 -2.20
C GLY A 276 -2.81 -13.41 -0.89
N GLU A 277 -1.71 -13.07 -0.23
CA GLU A 277 -1.27 -13.68 1.04
C GLU A 277 -2.25 -13.38 2.20
N PHE A 278 -2.88 -12.21 2.18
CA PHE A 278 -3.77 -11.75 3.26
C PHE A 278 -5.21 -11.62 2.82
N LEU A 279 -5.44 -11.24 1.55
CA LEU A 279 -6.75 -10.91 1.03
C LEU A 279 -7.09 -11.82 -0.15
N GLY A 280 -8.31 -12.32 -0.18
CA GLY A 280 -8.84 -12.90 -1.40
C GLY A 280 -9.06 -11.82 -2.45
N GLY A 281 -8.90 -12.16 -3.73
CA GLY A 281 -9.23 -11.26 -4.83
C GLY A 281 -10.73 -11.13 -5.04
N VAL A 282 -11.12 -10.21 -5.93
CA VAL A 282 -12.49 -10.07 -6.39
C VAL A 282 -12.97 -11.35 -7.07
N ARG A 283 -14.15 -11.82 -6.71
CA ARG A 283 -14.78 -12.99 -7.30
C ARG A 283 -16.13 -12.61 -7.89
N TYR A 284 -16.28 -12.70 -9.19
CA TYR A 284 -17.58 -12.58 -9.84
C TYR A 284 -18.36 -13.87 -9.69
N LEU A 285 -19.60 -13.75 -9.24
CA LEU A 285 -20.52 -14.87 -9.00
C LEU A 285 -21.64 -14.86 -10.02
N SER A 286 -22.43 -15.94 -10.07
CA SER A 286 -23.71 -15.94 -10.77
C SER A 286 -24.63 -14.85 -10.21
N ASP A 287 -25.71 -14.53 -10.91
CA ASP A 287 -26.75 -13.60 -10.47
C ASP A 287 -26.30 -12.14 -10.30
N GLN A 288 -25.37 -11.68 -11.12
CA GLN A 288 -24.86 -10.30 -11.12
C GLN A 288 -24.29 -9.86 -9.75
N ARG A 289 -23.66 -10.79 -9.05
CA ARG A 289 -23.00 -10.53 -7.77
C ARG A 289 -21.49 -10.61 -7.91
N ALA A 290 -20.82 -9.89 -7.04
CA ALA A 290 -19.39 -10.01 -6.82
C ALA A 290 -19.08 -10.07 -5.33
N GLU A 291 -17.97 -10.69 -4.99
CA GLU A 291 -17.46 -10.77 -3.63
C GLU A 291 -16.10 -10.09 -3.57
N THR A 292 -15.92 -9.26 -2.55
CA THR A 292 -14.63 -8.65 -2.20
C THR A 292 -14.16 -9.15 -0.84
N HIS A 293 -12.84 -9.12 -0.64
CA HIS A 293 -12.20 -9.40 0.65
C HIS A 293 -11.30 -8.22 1.01
N SER A 294 -11.60 -7.57 2.12
CA SER A 294 -10.96 -6.34 2.56
C SER A 294 -10.40 -6.47 3.97
N ILE A 295 -9.41 -5.67 4.29
CA ILE A 295 -8.94 -5.43 5.64
C ILE A 295 -9.14 -3.95 5.97
N VAL A 296 -9.57 -3.65 7.19
CA VAL A 296 -9.54 -2.29 7.74
C VAL A 296 -8.97 -2.32 9.15
N MET A 297 -8.06 -1.38 9.39
CA MET A 297 -7.30 -1.29 10.62
C MET A 297 -7.32 0.15 11.15
N ARG A 298 -7.25 0.30 12.47
CA ARG A 298 -7.15 1.62 13.12
C ARG A 298 -6.10 1.61 14.20
N ALA A 299 -5.14 2.52 14.12
CA ALA A 299 -4.01 2.59 15.05
C ALA A 299 -4.43 2.89 16.50
N LYS A 300 -5.36 3.82 16.71
CA LYS A 300 -5.83 4.22 18.06
C LYS A 300 -6.46 3.08 18.85
N THR A 301 -7.18 2.19 18.18
CA THR A 301 -7.93 1.11 18.84
C THR A 301 -7.29 -0.25 18.66
N LYS A 302 -6.21 -0.34 17.87
CA LYS A 302 -5.53 -1.60 17.51
C LYS A 302 -6.51 -2.66 17.00
N THR A 303 -7.56 -2.19 16.32
CA THR A 303 -8.61 -3.06 15.80
C THR A 303 -8.32 -3.39 14.36
N ILE A 304 -8.30 -4.68 14.06
CA ILE A 304 -8.15 -5.24 12.72
C ILE A 304 -9.46 -5.95 12.38
N ARG A 305 -10.02 -5.67 11.21
CA ARG A 305 -11.21 -6.37 10.68
C ARG A 305 -10.93 -6.88 9.30
N PHE A 306 -11.20 -8.16 9.09
CA PHE A 306 -11.34 -8.74 7.77
C PHE A 306 -12.82 -8.72 7.40
N ILE A 307 -13.13 -8.17 6.23
CA ILE A 307 -14.49 -7.96 5.76
C ILE A 307 -14.66 -8.70 4.45
N ARG A 308 -15.61 -9.60 4.41
CA ARG A 308 -16.07 -10.25 3.19
C ARG A 308 -17.39 -9.64 2.81
N THR A 309 -17.42 -8.98 1.66
CA THR A 309 -18.62 -8.26 1.21
C THR A 309 -19.18 -8.90 -0.05
N LEU A 310 -20.51 -9.13 -0.04
CA LEU A 310 -21.25 -9.58 -1.22
C LEU A 310 -21.96 -8.38 -1.84
N HIS A 311 -21.56 -8.02 -3.05
CA HIS A 311 -22.12 -6.90 -3.81
C HIS A 311 -23.16 -7.37 -4.81
N TYR A 312 -24.24 -6.61 -4.97
CA TYR A 312 -25.18 -6.72 -6.07
C TYR A 312 -24.83 -5.62 -7.09
N LEU A 313 -24.26 -6.02 -8.22
CA LEU A 313 -23.64 -5.11 -9.19
C LEU A 313 -24.63 -4.11 -9.85
N PRO A 314 -25.88 -4.48 -10.17
CA PRO A 314 -26.83 -3.54 -10.74
C PRO A 314 -27.12 -2.29 -9.89
N ASN A 315 -26.89 -2.38 -8.57
CA ASN A 315 -27.03 -1.24 -7.65
C ASN A 315 -25.76 -0.41 -7.51
N LYS A 316 -24.67 -0.77 -8.22
CA LYS A 316 -23.39 -0.06 -8.21
C LYS A 316 -23.29 0.82 -9.47
N THR A 317 -24.09 1.86 -9.54
CA THR A 317 -24.17 2.76 -10.73
C THR A 317 -22.83 3.39 -11.11
N MET A 318 -21.92 3.57 -10.15
CA MET A 318 -20.57 4.08 -10.40
C MET A 318 -19.66 3.11 -11.16
N LEU A 319 -20.01 1.81 -11.25
CA LEU A 319 -19.27 0.80 -12.02
C LEU A 319 -19.72 0.72 -13.48
N SER A 320 -20.88 1.29 -13.84
CA SER A 320 -21.49 1.09 -15.15
C SER A 320 -20.64 1.66 -16.29
N SER A 321 -19.95 2.78 -16.08
CA SER A 321 -19.05 3.37 -17.08
C SER A 321 -17.76 2.57 -17.32
N GLY A 322 -17.21 1.94 -16.28
CA GLY A 322 -15.99 1.12 -16.38
C GLY A 322 -16.25 -0.30 -16.91
N LEU A 323 -17.38 -0.90 -16.56
CA LEU A 323 -17.78 -2.22 -17.05
C LEU A 323 -18.17 -2.20 -18.54
N GLU A 324 -18.80 -1.12 -19.02
CA GLU A 324 -19.13 -0.95 -20.44
C GLU A 324 -17.86 -0.82 -21.29
N MET A 325 -16.81 -0.13 -20.82
CA MET A 325 -15.52 -0.07 -21.51
C MET A 325 -14.80 -1.43 -21.56
N ALA A 326 -14.82 -2.17 -20.46
CA ALA A 326 -14.21 -3.50 -20.40
C ALA A 326 -14.91 -4.54 -21.31
N VAL A 327 -16.22 -4.36 -21.57
CA VAL A 327 -17.00 -5.24 -22.46
C VAL A 327 -16.91 -4.79 -23.91
N SER A 328 -16.80 -3.49 -24.21
CA SER A 328 -16.68 -2.96 -25.57
C SER A 328 -15.29 -3.13 -26.17
N GLY A 329 -14.23 -3.12 -25.37
CA GLY A 329 -12.85 -3.39 -25.85
C GLY A 329 -12.57 -4.84 -26.25
N SER A 330 -13.52 -5.76 -26.09
CA SER A 330 -13.40 -7.17 -26.54
C SER A 330 -14.02 -7.45 -27.91
N LYS A 331 -14.31 -6.40 -28.70
CA LYS A 331 -14.95 -6.53 -30.03
C LYS A 331 -14.09 -6.02 -31.20
N GLU A 332 -12.77 -5.80 -31.02
CA GLU A 332 -11.86 -5.55 -32.14
C GLU A 332 -10.79 -6.64 -32.25
#